data_8ed33d48003bd7d3c48d51eea16ff1c8
#
_entry.id   8ed33d48003bd7d3c48d51eea16ff1c8
#
_cell.length_a   1.000
_cell.length_b   1.000
_cell.length_c   1.000
_cell.angle_alpha   90.00
_cell.angle_beta   90.00
_cell.angle_gamma   90.00
#
_symmetry.space_group_name_H-M   'P 1'
#
loop_
_entity.id
_entity.type
_entity.pdbx_description
1 polymer ?
#
loop_
_entity_poly.entity_id
_entity_poly.type
_entity_poly.pdbx_seq_one_letter_code
_entity_poly.pdbx_strand_id
1 'polypeptide(L)'
;MQFSGSVEIAAPRERVWAFVIDPNQVGQCGPGVESIEVIDDTHFKAAAKVGIGFISARFVVNMEMAEQVPPDRAVIKAHGQAPGSAVDATAEMALSDGADGGTKMDWSADVNIAGTLASVGARLIDGTANKMIAQTFDCMRTKLEA
;
A
#
# COMPACT_ATOMS: atom_id res chain seq x y z
N MET A 1 -14.62 3.51 0.73
CA MET A 1 -14.43 2.19 1.36
C MET A 1 -13.29 2.30 2.37
N GLN A 2 -13.43 1.62 3.49
CA GLN A 2 -12.40 1.65 4.53
C GLN A 2 -11.89 0.26 4.80
N PHE A 3 -10.57 0.16 4.96
CA PHE A 3 -9.86 -1.07 5.31
C PHE A 3 -9.00 -0.80 6.51
N SER A 4 -8.85 -1.77 7.39
CA SER A 4 -7.96 -1.66 8.54
C SER A 4 -7.55 -3.04 9.01
N GLY A 5 -6.46 -3.09 9.76
CA GLY A 5 -5.98 -4.33 10.32
C GLY A 5 -4.72 -4.13 11.13
N SER A 6 -4.17 -5.25 11.54
CA SER A 6 -2.96 -5.31 12.34
C SER A 6 -2.13 -6.49 11.86
N VAL A 7 -0.81 -6.32 11.78
CA VAL A 7 0.11 -7.38 11.38
C VAL A 7 1.33 -7.38 12.30
N GLU A 8 1.79 -8.59 12.65
CA GLU A 8 3.02 -8.79 13.41
C GLU A 8 4.16 -9.14 12.46
N ILE A 9 5.29 -8.45 12.63
CA ILE A 9 6.48 -8.64 11.80
C ILE A 9 7.66 -8.95 12.73
N ALA A 10 8.34 -10.07 12.49
CA ALA A 10 9.50 -10.48 13.30
C ALA A 10 10.78 -9.77 12.86
N ALA A 11 10.77 -8.46 12.98
CA ALA A 11 11.89 -7.57 12.68
C ALA A 11 11.80 -6.31 13.57
N PRO A 12 12.95 -5.69 13.92
CA PRO A 12 12.94 -4.48 14.72
C PRO A 12 12.22 -3.32 14.07
N ARG A 13 11.65 -2.43 14.87
CA ARG A 13 10.86 -1.27 14.40
C ARG A 13 11.61 -0.41 13.40
N GLU A 14 12.87 -0.12 13.65
CA GLU A 14 13.70 0.70 12.77
C GLU A 14 13.87 0.06 11.40
N ARG A 15 14.00 -1.27 11.35
CA ARG A 15 14.13 -2.00 10.09
C ARG A 15 12.82 -2.00 9.31
N VAL A 16 11.70 -2.18 10.00
CA VAL A 16 10.36 -2.11 9.38
C VAL A 16 10.12 -0.71 8.84
N TRP A 17 10.42 0.31 9.62
CA TRP A 17 10.30 1.71 9.20
C TRP A 17 11.10 1.99 7.93
N ALA A 18 12.39 1.65 7.93
CA ALA A 18 13.26 1.88 6.78
C ALA A 18 12.75 1.19 5.51
N PHE A 19 12.12 0.03 5.64
CA PHE A 19 11.52 -0.69 4.52
C PHE A 19 10.28 0.02 3.98
N VAL A 20 9.35 0.39 4.85
CA VAL A 20 8.05 0.92 4.42
C VAL A 20 8.13 2.34 3.87
N ILE A 21 9.13 3.12 4.26
CA ILE A 21 9.32 4.46 3.72
C ILE A 21 10.17 4.48 2.43
N ASP A 22 10.80 3.39 2.09
CA ASP A 22 11.61 3.30 0.87
C ASP A 22 10.75 2.75 -0.27
N PRO A 23 10.36 3.59 -1.25
CA PRO A 23 9.50 3.15 -2.34
C PRO A 23 10.11 2.05 -3.19
N ASN A 24 11.45 1.98 -3.30
CA ASN A 24 12.12 0.93 -4.05
C ASN A 24 12.06 -0.42 -3.35
N GLN A 25 11.96 -0.45 -2.04
CA GLN A 25 11.81 -1.70 -1.28
C GLN A 25 10.35 -2.11 -1.15
N VAL A 26 9.51 -1.26 -0.60
CA VAL A 26 8.09 -1.60 -0.38
C VAL A 26 7.33 -1.74 -1.68
N GLY A 27 7.71 -1.02 -2.70
CA GLY A 27 7.08 -1.09 -4.02
C GLY A 27 7.22 -2.44 -4.70
N GLN A 28 8.28 -3.19 -4.39
CA GLN A 28 8.44 -4.55 -4.89
C GLN A 28 7.38 -5.51 -4.35
N CYS A 29 6.75 -5.14 -3.26
CA CYS A 29 5.68 -5.91 -2.64
C CYS A 29 4.28 -5.54 -3.14
N GLY A 30 4.16 -4.47 -3.91
CA GLY A 30 2.88 -4.08 -4.51
C GLY A 30 2.48 -5.02 -5.63
N PRO A 31 1.32 -5.71 -5.53
CA PRO A 31 0.88 -6.60 -6.61
C PRO A 31 0.68 -5.83 -7.91
N GLY A 32 1.27 -6.34 -8.99
CA GLY A 32 1.12 -5.75 -10.32
C GLY A 32 1.97 -4.52 -10.58
N VAL A 33 2.81 -4.08 -9.64
CA VAL A 33 3.71 -2.94 -9.86
C VAL A 33 4.74 -3.28 -10.92
N GLU A 34 4.80 -2.46 -11.97
CA GLU A 34 5.71 -2.64 -13.10
C GLU A 34 6.92 -1.71 -13.03
N SER A 35 6.74 -0.52 -12.48
CA SER A 35 7.81 0.46 -12.36
C SER A 35 7.57 1.42 -11.20
N ILE A 36 8.66 1.97 -10.66
CA ILE A 36 8.63 2.99 -9.62
C ILE A 36 9.62 4.06 -9.98
N GLU A 37 9.18 5.33 -9.89
CA GLU A 37 10.01 6.50 -10.10
C GLU A 37 9.97 7.36 -8.84
N VAL A 38 11.11 7.60 -8.23
CA VAL A 38 11.24 8.51 -7.09
C VAL A 38 11.42 9.93 -7.63
N ILE A 39 10.48 10.81 -7.30
CA ILE A 39 10.49 12.19 -7.77
C ILE A 39 11.29 13.07 -6.80
N ASP A 40 11.00 12.95 -5.51
CA ASP A 40 11.74 13.60 -4.43
C ASP A 40 11.57 12.79 -3.13
N ASP A 41 12.01 13.31 -2.00
CA ASP A 41 12.01 12.59 -0.72
C ASP A 41 10.61 12.16 -0.24
N THR A 42 9.56 12.82 -0.73
CA THR A 42 8.19 12.57 -0.28
C THR A 42 7.23 12.24 -1.41
N HIS A 43 7.67 12.32 -2.67
CA HIS A 43 6.82 12.08 -3.84
C HIS A 43 7.42 10.99 -4.71
N PHE A 44 6.59 10.05 -5.14
CA PHE A 44 6.97 9.00 -6.07
C PHE A 44 5.79 8.59 -6.94
N LYS A 45 6.12 7.96 -8.06
CA LYS A 45 5.16 7.57 -9.08
C LYS A 45 5.38 6.11 -9.42
N ALA A 46 4.29 5.38 -9.54
CA ALA A 46 4.35 3.96 -9.92
C ALA A 46 3.41 3.68 -11.07
N ALA A 47 3.75 2.69 -11.88
CA ALA A 47 2.85 2.09 -12.85
C ALA A 47 2.50 0.69 -12.37
N ALA A 48 1.21 0.37 -12.31
CA ALA A 48 0.73 -0.92 -11.85
C ALA A 48 -0.40 -1.43 -12.72
N LYS A 49 -0.37 -2.73 -13.01
CA LYS A 49 -1.45 -3.41 -13.72
C LYS A 49 -2.37 -4.08 -12.71
N VAL A 50 -3.64 -3.74 -12.74
CA VAL A 50 -4.64 -4.24 -11.80
C VAL A 50 -5.77 -4.91 -12.55
N GLY A 51 -6.12 -6.14 -12.14
CA GLY A 51 -7.27 -6.87 -12.66
C GLY A 51 -8.34 -7.00 -11.59
N ILE A 52 -9.58 -6.59 -11.89
CA ILE A 52 -10.73 -6.74 -11.02
C ILE A 52 -11.88 -7.29 -11.86
N GLY A 53 -12.25 -8.55 -11.61
CA GLY A 53 -13.26 -9.22 -12.41
C GLY A 53 -12.81 -9.32 -13.86
N PHE A 54 -13.64 -8.83 -14.78
CA PHE A 54 -13.33 -8.79 -16.21
C PHE A 54 -12.56 -7.53 -16.63
N ILE A 55 -12.34 -6.59 -15.72
CA ILE A 55 -11.63 -5.36 -16.00
C ILE A 55 -10.15 -5.56 -15.68
N SER A 56 -9.29 -5.20 -16.64
CA SER A 56 -7.84 -5.12 -16.44
C SER A 56 -7.38 -3.75 -16.91
N ALA A 57 -6.69 -3.03 -16.06
CA ALA A 57 -6.26 -1.68 -16.36
C ALA A 57 -4.85 -1.43 -15.82
N ARG A 58 -4.11 -0.60 -16.55
CA ARG A 58 -2.81 -0.09 -16.08
C ARG A 58 -3.01 1.29 -15.47
N PHE A 59 -2.70 1.38 -14.20
CA PHE A 59 -2.80 2.62 -13.44
C PHE A 59 -1.46 3.31 -13.34
N VAL A 60 -1.49 4.63 -13.48
CA VAL A 60 -0.38 5.49 -13.08
C VAL A 60 -0.76 6.06 -11.71
N VAL A 61 0.06 5.79 -10.72
CA VAL A 61 -0.21 6.13 -9.32
C VAL A 61 0.80 7.16 -8.86
N ASN A 62 0.31 8.32 -8.44
CA ASN A 62 1.13 9.36 -7.80
C ASN A 62 0.95 9.24 -6.29
N MET A 63 2.06 9.14 -5.57
CA MET A 63 2.05 8.94 -4.12
C MET A 63 2.82 10.04 -3.42
N GLU A 64 2.31 10.44 -2.26
CA GLU A 64 2.92 11.42 -1.39
C GLU A 64 3.02 10.86 0.03
N MET A 65 4.21 10.92 0.61
CA MET A 65 4.41 10.65 2.02
C MET A 65 4.01 11.94 2.77
N ALA A 66 2.72 12.04 3.10
CA ALA A 66 2.13 13.28 3.60
C ALA A 66 2.57 13.62 5.03
N GLU A 67 2.87 12.61 5.83
CA GLU A 67 3.28 12.78 7.22
C GLU A 67 4.21 11.65 7.63
N GLN A 68 5.30 12.00 8.32
CA GLN A 68 6.25 11.03 8.87
C GLN A 68 6.63 11.41 10.29
N VAL A 69 6.44 10.47 11.21
CA VAL A 69 6.88 10.56 12.60
C VAL A 69 7.78 9.34 12.85
N PRO A 70 9.08 9.42 12.47
CA PRO A 70 9.97 8.26 12.59
C PRO A 70 10.20 7.85 14.05
N PRO A 71 10.30 6.57 14.33
CA PRO A 71 10.01 5.39 13.50
C PRO A 71 8.59 4.86 13.75
N ASP A 72 7.65 5.71 14.12
CA ASP A 72 6.38 5.32 14.73
C ASP A 72 5.18 5.40 13.80
N ARG A 73 5.09 6.43 12.95
CA ARG A 73 3.85 6.70 12.21
C ARG A 73 4.12 7.35 10.87
N ALA A 74 3.35 6.95 9.86
CA ALA A 74 3.36 7.57 8.54
C ALA A 74 1.96 7.64 7.95
N VAL A 75 1.72 8.68 7.14
CA VAL A 75 0.51 8.84 6.34
C VAL A 75 0.92 8.98 4.88
N ILE A 76 0.32 8.16 4.02
CA ILE A 76 0.56 8.15 2.58
C ILE A 76 -0.73 8.50 1.86
N LYS A 77 -0.65 9.42 0.90
CA LYS A 77 -1.75 9.73 -0.02
C LYS A 77 -1.38 9.22 -1.40
N ALA A 78 -2.32 8.59 -2.07
CA ALA A 78 -2.12 8.04 -3.40
C ALA A 78 -3.28 8.42 -4.32
N HIS A 79 -2.97 8.75 -5.56
CA HIS A 79 -3.94 8.99 -6.61
C HIS A 79 -3.56 8.18 -7.84
N GLY A 80 -4.42 7.24 -8.21
CA GLY A 80 -4.22 6.39 -9.37
C GLY A 80 -5.19 6.75 -10.48
N GLN A 81 -4.71 6.74 -11.72
CA GLN A 81 -5.52 6.98 -12.91
C GLN A 81 -5.29 5.93 -13.97
N ALA A 82 -6.37 5.52 -14.62
CA ALA A 82 -6.39 4.72 -15.84
C ALA A 82 -7.49 5.28 -16.74
N PRO A 83 -7.51 4.95 -18.04
CA PRO A 83 -8.58 5.43 -18.92
C PRO A 83 -9.97 5.08 -18.37
N GLY A 84 -10.76 6.11 -18.08
CA GLY A 84 -12.12 5.96 -17.55
C GLY A 84 -12.24 5.62 -16.07
N SER A 85 -11.15 5.57 -15.31
CA SER A 85 -11.17 5.21 -13.90
C SER A 85 -10.17 6.03 -13.07
N ALA A 86 -10.52 6.26 -11.81
CA ALA A 86 -9.63 6.93 -10.86
C ALA A 86 -9.78 6.30 -9.47
N VAL A 87 -8.68 6.29 -8.72
CA VAL A 87 -8.64 5.79 -7.34
C VAL A 87 -7.90 6.80 -6.47
N ASP A 88 -8.51 7.23 -5.38
CA ASP A 88 -7.88 8.05 -4.36
C ASP A 88 -7.81 7.27 -3.06
N ALA A 89 -6.64 7.24 -2.44
CA ALA A 89 -6.43 6.53 -1.20
C ALA A 89 -5.62 7.36 -0.21
N THR A 90 -5.99 7.26 1.06
CA THR A 90 -5.19 7.76 2.17
C THR A 90 -4.97 6.61 3.12
N ALA A 91 -3.71 6.27 3.36
CA ALA A 91 -3.33 5.18 4.25
C ALA A 91 -2.50 5.70 5.40
N GLU A 92 -2.74 5.15 6.56
CA GLU A 92 -2.02 5.46 7.79
C GLU A 92 -1.48 4.18 8.39
N MET A 93 -0.23 4.21 8.87
CA MET A 93 0.33 3.12 9.62
C MET A 93 0.95 3.62 10.92
N ALA A 94 0.85 2.80 11.96
CA ALA A 94 1.49 3.04 13.24
C ALA A 94 2.26 1.78 13.65
N LEU A 95 3.52 1.97 14.02
CA LEU A 95 4.39 0.90 14.48
C LEU A 95 4.52 0.95 15.99
N SER A 96 4.47 -0.21 16.63
CA SER A 96 4.71 -0.38 18.05
C SER A 96 5.51 -1.65 18.28
N ASP A 97 6.01 -1.82 19.51
CA ASP A 97 6.76 -3.03 19.84
C ASP A 97 5.84 -4.25 19.83
N GLY A 98 6.26 -5.29 19.12
CA GLY A 98 5.62 -6.57 19.08
C GLY A 98 6.28 -7.57 20.02
N ALA A 99 5.94 -8.86 19.88
CA ALA A 99 6.53 -9.93 20.65
C ALA A 99 8.00 -10.16 20.26
N ASP A 100 8.83 -10.52 21.25
CA ASP A 100 10.21 -11.00 21.04
C ASP A 100 11.10 -10.05 20.21
N GLY A 101 10.95 -8.73 20.42
CA GLY A 101 11.73 -7.73 19.71
C GLY A 101 11.20 -7.43 18.30
N GLY A 102 10.05 -7.97 17.94
CA GLY A 102 9.38 -7.71 16.68
C GLY A 102 8.60 -6.40 16.70
N THR A 103 7.81 -6.21 15.67
CA THR A 103 7.02 -4.99 15.46
C THR A 103 5.56 -5.33 15.20
N LYS A 104 4.67 -4.57 15.80
CA LYS A 104 3.24 -4.60 15.48
C LYS A 104 2.93 -3.39 14.60
N MET A 105 2.33 -3.62 13.45
CA MET A 105 1.86 -2.56 12.55
C MET A 105 0.34 -2.53 12.57
N ASP A 106 -0.21 -1.42 13.06
CA ASP A 106 -1.63 -1.11 12.91
C ASP A 106 -1.78 -0.20 11.71
N TRP A 107 -2.71 -0.52 10.81
CA TRP A 107 -2.88 0.24 9.59
C TRP A 107 -4.34 0.47 9.28
N SER A 108 -4.62 1.54 8.55
CA SER A 108 -5.93 1.84 8.01
C SER A 108 -5.79 2.50 6.65
N ALA A 109 -6.78 2.32 5.80
CA ALA A 109 -6.83 2.94 4.48
C ALA A 109 -8.26 3.35 4.15
N ASP A 110 -8.39 4.56 3.60
CA ASP A 110 -9.65 5.06 3.07
C ASP A 110 -9.48 5.19 1.56
N VAL A 111 -10.36 4.50 0.81
CA VAL A 111 -10.24 4.36 -0.65
C VAL A 111 -11.52 4.82 -1.33
N ASN A 112 -11.39 5.73 -2.29
CA ASN A 112 -12.48 6.17 -3.14
C ASN A 112 -12.18 5.80 -4.59
N ILE A 113 -13.14 5.12 -5.23
CA ILE A 113 -13.00 4.64 -6.60
C ILE A 113 -14.09 5.27 -7.45
N ALA A 114 -13.70 5.78 -8.62
CA ALA A 114 -14.61 6.43 -9.56
C ALA A 114 -14.43 5.87 -10.98
N GLY A 115 -15.47 6.00 -11.78
CA GLY A 115 -15.46 5.61 -13.19
C GLY A 115 -15.78 4.15 -13.42
N THR A 116 -15.27 3.61 -14.53
CA THR A 116 -15.57 2.24 -14.97
C THR A 116 -15.21 1.18 -13.92
N LEU A 117 -14.11 1.38 -13.20
CA LEU A 117 -13.70 0.43 -12.16
C LEU A 117 -14.75 0.32 -11.05
N ALA A 118 -15.40 1.42 -10.69
CA ALA A 118 -16.45 1.40 -9.67
C ALA A 118 -17.67 0.57 -10.09
N SER A 119 -17.88 0.38 -11.40
CA SER A 119 -19.03 -0.34 -11.94
C SER A 119 -19.01 -1.84 -11.67
N VAL A 120 -17.86 -2.41 -11.31
CA VAL A 120 -17.77 -3.86 -11.00
C VAL A 120 -18.48 -4.24 -9.70
N GLY A 121 -18.75 -3.25 -8.84
CA GLY A 121 -19.47 -3.44 -7.59
C GLY A 121 -18.56 -3.55 -6.35
N ALA A 122 -19.10 -3.11 -5.22
CA ALA A 122 -18.36 -3.01 -3.96
C ALA A 122 -17.81 -4.36 -3.48
N ARG A 123 -18.56 -5.44 -3.63
CA ARG A 123 -18.15 -6.78 -3.18
C ARG A 123 -16.89 -7.26 -3.90
N LEU A 124 -16.82 -7.06 -5.22
CA LEU A 124 -15.69 -7.48 -6.01
C LEU A 124 -14.46 -6.63 -5.73
N ILE A 125 -14.66 -5.32 -5.56
CA ILE A 125 -13.59 -4.39 -5.18
C ILE A 125 -13.02 -4.76 -3.81
N ASP A 126 -13.89 -5.00 -2.83
CA ASP A 126 -13.50 -5.38 -1.48
C ASP A 126 -12.68 -6.67 -1.46
N GLY A 127 -13.15 -7.70 -2.15
CA GLY A 127 -12.44 -8.97 -2.25
C GLY A 127 -11.06 -8.84 -2.89
N THR A 128 -10.95 -8.06 -3.97
CA THR A 128 -9.67 -7.81 -4.65
C THR A 128 -8.73 -7.01 -3.77
N ALA A 129 -9.23 -5.96 -3.11
CA ALA A 129 -8.41 -5.13 -2.20
C ALA A 129 -7.85 -5.96 -1.04
N ASN A 130 -8.68 -6.78 -0.40
CA ASN A 130 -8.23 -7.64 0.69
C ASN A 130 -7.17 -8.62 0.25
N LYS A 131 -7.29 -9.19 -0.95
CA LYS A 131 -6.30 -10.09 -1.52
C LYS A 131 -4.97 -9.37 -1.77
N MET A 132 -5.01 -8.17 -2.32
CA MET A 132 -3.82 -7.36 -2.58
C MET A 132 -3.12 -6.96 -1.28
N ILE A 133 -3.88 -6.60 -0.26
CA ILE A 133 -3.36 -6.27 1.07
C ILE A 133 -2.63 -7.48 1.66
N ALA A 134 -3.25 -8.65 1.63
CA ALA A 134 -2.65 -9.88 2.14
C ALA A 134 -1.35 -10.23 1.42
N GLN A 135 -1.33 -10.13 0.09
CA GLN A 135 -0.13 -10.38 -0.72
C GLN A 135 0.99 -9.41 -0.40
N THR A 136 0.65 -8.13 -0.19
CA THR A 136 1.62 -7.10 0.17
C THR A 136 2.27 -7.39 1.52
N PHE A 137 1.47 -7.70 2.52
CA PHE A 137 2.02 -8.02 3.85
C PHE A 137 2.82 -9.32 3.88
N ASP A 138 2.39 -10.35 3.14
CA ASP A 138 3.16 -11.59 3.04
C ASP A 138 4.54 -11.34 2.42
N CYS A 139 4.60 -10.52 1.37
CA CYS A 139 5.86 -10.13 0.74
C CYS A 139 6.75 -9.35 1.71
N MET A 140 6.19 -8.37 2.42
CA MET A 140 6.92 -7.57 3.40
C MET A 140 7.50 -8.43 4.51
N ARG A 141 6.70 -9.33 5.06
CA ARG A 141 7.15 -10.26 6.11
C ARG A 141 8.27 -11.15 5.62
N THR A 142 8.14 -11.71 4.43
CA THR A 142 9.18 -12.56 3.83
C THR A 142 10.50 -11.81 3.71
N LYS A 143 10.49 -10.57 3.27
CA LYS A 143 11.70 -9.76 3.10
C LYS A 143 12.29 -9.28 4.42
N LEU A 144 11.44 -8.89 5.37
CA LEU A 144 11.87 -8.34 6.65
C LEU A 144 12.29 -9.42 7.65
N GLU A 145 11.70 -10.59 7.57
CA GLU A 145 11.98 -11.72 8.48
C GLU A 145 13.09 -12.65 7.98
N ALA A 146 13.59 -12.37 6.79
CA ALA A 146 14.67 -13.17 6.20
C ALA A 146 16.00 -12.97 6.92
#